data_3fdfed0da13b742c31cdc49e99933284
#
_entry.id   3fdfed0da13b742c31cdc49e99933284
#
_cell.length_a   1.000
_cell.length_b   1.000
_cell.length_c   1.000
_cell.angle_alpha   90.00
_cell.angle_beta   90.00
_cell.angle_gamma   90.00
#
_symmetry.space_group_name_H-M   'P 1'
#
loop_
_entity.id
_entity.type
_entity.pdbx_description
1 polymer ?
#
loop_
_entity_poly.entity_id
_entity_poly.type
_entity_poly.pdbx_seq_one_letter_code
_entity_poly.pdbx_strand_id
1 'polypeptide(L)'
;MILFVCTGNICRSPMAEGLLREILGAAGSELEVASAGTYGAGAEPASGHAIRVLADRGVDIGAHRSWPLTSDLVDGADLVVAMARSHEAAVAALDQTARSRTFLAGEAARLGGQAGARGAGDSVRAWAEALHAARGGHMTTGRLADEVADPYGGPEDGYRRTADRLEGICSALARLLEP
;
A
#
# COMPACT_ATOMS: atom_id res chain seq x y z
N MET A 1 0.72 1.52 -12.03
CA MET A 1 0.01 0.75 -10.97
C MET A 1 0.65 0.99 -9.61
N ILE A 2 -0.18 1.15 -8.54
CA ILE A 2 0.25 1.20 -7.14
C ILE A 2 -0.04 -0.16 -6.51
N LEU A 3 0.98 -0.82 -5.92
CA LEU A 3 0.87 -2.17 -5.38
C LEU A 3 1.04 -2.16 -3.85
N PHE A 4 0.00 -2.55 -3.11
CA PHE A 4 0.09 -2.77 -1.68
C PHE A 4 0.51 -4.21 -1.33
N VAL A 5 1.48 -4.38 -0.43
CA VAL A 5 2.01 -5.71 -0.08
C VAL A 5 1.92 -5.96 1.42
N CYS A 6 1.30 -7.09 1.80
CA CYS A 6 1.31 -7.61 3.17
C CYS A 6 1.63 -9.12 3.17
N THR A 7 1.41 -9.83 4.27
CA THR A 7 1.71 -11.26 4.36
C THR A 7 0.71 -12.11 3.57
N GLY A 8 -0.54 -12.18 4.02
CA GLY A 8 -1.55 -13.09 3.45
C GLY A 8 -2.45 -12.47 2.38
N ASN A 9 -2.36 -11.16 2.15
CA ASN A 9 -3.29 -10.43 1.27
C ASN A 9 -4.77 -10.62 1.61
N ILE A 10 -5.08 -10.74 2.90
CA ILE A 10 -6.46 -10.91 3.40
C ILE A 10 -6.89 -9.84 4.42
N CYS A 11 -5.95 -9.02 4.94
CA CYS A 11 -6.25 -7.97 5.92
C CYS A 11 -5.73 -6.61 5.44
N ARG A 12 -4.46 -6.27 5.74
CA ARG A 12 -3.86 -4.93 5.56
C ARG A 12 -3.86 -4.45 4.12
N SER A 13 -3.29 -5.22 3.21
CA SER A 13 -3.15 -4.78 1.80
C SER A 13 -4.49 -4.68 1.06
N PRO A 14 -5.49 -5.58 1.22
CA PRO A 14 -6.79 -5.37 0.59
C PRO A 14 -7.58 -4.20 1.20
N MET A 15 -7.39 -3.92 2.51
CA MET A 15 -7.99 -2.72 3.11
C MET A 15 -7.38 -1.44 2.52
N ALA A 16 -6.06 -1.39 2.36
CA ALA A 16 -5.38 -0.24 1.75
C ALA A 16 -5.76 -0.05 0.27
N GLU A 17 -5.81 -1.15 -0.48
CA GLU A 17 -6.26 -1.17 -1.88
C GLU A 17 -7.68 -0.60 -2.01
N GLY A 18 -8.64 -1.11 -1.22
CA GLY A 18 -10.01 -0.65 -1.25
C GLY A 18 -10.13 0.84 -0.88
N LEU A 19 -9.47 1.28 0.18
CA LEU A 19 -9.48 2.67 0.62
C LEU A 19 -8.89 3.62 -0.43
N LEU A 20 -7.72 3.30 -0.98
CA LEU A 20 -7.07 4.17 -1.95
C LEU A 20 -7.86 4.20 -3.27
N ARG A 21 -8.38 3.05 -3.72
CA ARG A 21 -9.22 2.97 -4.92
C ARG A 21 -10.49 3.82 -4.79
N GLU A 22 -11.16 3.77 -3.63
CA GLU A 22 -12.36 4.57 -3.38
C GLU A 22 -12.05 6.07 -3.42
N ILE A 23 -10.98 6.52 -2.73
CA ILE A 23 -10.60 7.93 -2.68
C ILE A 23 -10.20 8.44 -4.08
N LEU A 24 -9.39 7.69 -4.82
CA LEU A 24 -8.95 8.05 -6.16
C LEU A 24 -10.12 8.05 -7.15
N GLY A 25 -11.01 7.04 -7.07
CA GLY A 25 -12.21 6.97 -7.90
C GLY A 25 -13.15 8.16 -7.68
N ALA A 26 -13.35 8.58 -6.43
CA ALA A 26 -14.13 9.79 -6.12
C ALA A 26 -13.50 11.09 -6.68
N ALA A 27 -12.17 11.11 -6.87
CA ALA A 27 -11.44 12.20 -7.52
C ALA A 27 -11.41 12.08 -9.06
N GLY A 28 -11.97 11.03 -9.64
CA GLY A 28 -11.95 10.79 -11.10
C GLY A 28 -10.60 10.31 -11.63
N SER A 29 -9.74 9.77 -10.76
CA SER A 29 -8.43 9.25 -11.15
C SER A 29 -8.53 7.88 -11.82
N GLU A 30 -7.72 7.66 -12.84
CA GLU A 30 -7.56 6.38 -13.56
C GLU A 30 -6.37 5.55 -13.03
N LEU A 31 -5.75 5.97 -11.92
CA LEU A 31 -4.61 5.25 -11.36
C LEU A 31 -5.04 3.84 -10.88
N GLU A 32 -4.35 2.85 -11.41
CA GLU A 32 -4.57 1.46 -11.03
C GLU A 32 -3.99 1.18 -9.64
N VAL A 33 -4.80 0.55 -8.78
CA VAL A 33 -4.42 0.11 -7.43
C VAL A 33 -4.66 -1.37 -7.29
N ALA A 34 -3.66 -2.11 -6.82
CA ALA A 34 -3.71 -3.55 -6.61
C ALA A 34 -3.09 -3.93 -5.27
N SER A 35 -3.27 -5.17 -4.85
CA SER A 35 -2.59 -5.72 -3.67
C SER A 35 -2.19 -7.17 -3.83
N ALA A 36 -1.13 -7.58 -3.10
CA ALA A 36 -0.61 -8.94 -3.12
C ALA A 36 -0.08 -9.37 -1.74
N GLY A 37 0.13 -10.67 -1.56
CA GLY A 37 0.67 -11.27 -0.34
C GLY A 37 1.99 -12.00 -0.55
N THR A 38 2.95 -11.80 0.35
CA THR A 38 4.23 -12.54 0.32
C THR A 38 4.04 -14.03 0.59
N TYR A 39 2.95 -14.41 1.25
CA TYR A 39 2.49 -15.78 1.52
C TYR A 39 1.01 -15.95 1.14
N GLY A 40 0.54 -15.23 0.13
CA GLY A 40 -0.84 -15.36 -0.36
C GLY A 40 -1.05 -16.76 -0.92
N ALA A 41 -1.98 -17.51 -0.34
CA ALA A 41 -2.31 -18.87 -0.82
C ALA A 41 -3.10 -18.85 -2.15
N GLY A 42 -3.55 -17.67 -2.57
CA GLY A 42 -4.37 -17.44 -3.76
C GLY A 42 -5.86 -17.73 -3.52
N ALA A 43 -6.70 -16.87 -4.05
CA ALA A 43 -8.17 -16.97 -4.05
C ALA A 43 -8.87 -16.97 -2.68
N GLU A 44 -8.18 -16.67 -1.57
CA GLU A 44 -8.83 -16.47 -0.28
C GLU A 44 -9.57 -15.12 -0.21
N PRO A 45 -10.77 -15.05 0.37
CA PRO A 45 -11.46 -13.78 0.58
C PRO A 45 -10.71 -12.91 1.61
N ALA A 46 -10.95 -11.61 1.58
CA ALA A 46 -10.55 -10.75 2.68
C ALA A 46 -11.16 -11.24 4.00
N SER A 47 -10.46 -11.03 5.13
CA SER A 47 -10.95 -11.48 6.43
C SER A 47 -12.29 -10.81 6.78
N GLY A 48 -13.19 -11.54 7.45
CA GLY A 48 -14.51 -11.04 7.78
C GLY A 48 -14.48 -9.74 8.60
N HIS A 49 -13.48 -9.54 9.46
CA HIS A 49 -13.30 -8.27 10.18
C HIS A 49 -12.87 -7.13 9.24
N ALA A 50 -11.97 -7.39 8.27
CA ALA A 50 -11.56 -6.38 7.31
C ALA A 50 -12.75 -5.92 6.46
N ILE A 51 -13.55 -6.87 5.95
CA ILE A 51 -14.76 -6.56 5.16
C ILE A 51 -15.73 -5.69 5.97
N ARG A 52 -16.08 -6.09 7.20
CA ARG A 52 -17.02 -5.32 8.03
C ARG A 52 -16.52 -3.94 8.37
N VAL A 53 -15.27 -3.84 8.79
CA VAL A 53 -14.70 -2.55 9.21
C VAL A 53 -14.60 -1.56 8.04
N LEU A 54 -14.37 -2.02 6.81
CA LEU A 54 -14.41 -1.16 5.62
C LEU A 54 -15.83 -0.86 5.15
N ALA A 55 -16.76 -1.81 5.25
CA ALA A 55 -18.17 -1.57 4.96
C ALA A 55 -18.76 -0.45 5.85
N ASP A 56 -18.37 -0.38 7.14
CA ASP A 56 -18.73 0.72 8.05
C ASP A 56 -18.22 2.09 7.56
N ARG A 57 -17.24 2.12 6.63
CA ARG A 57 -16.67 3.32 5.97
C ARG A 57 -17.16 3.52 4.55
N GLY A 58 -18.11 2.71 4.10
CA GLY A 58 -18.65 2.77 2.74
C GLY A 58 -17.76 2.12 1.68
N VAL A 59 -16.73 1.38 2.07
CA VAL A 59 -15.79 0.73 1.15
C VAL A 59 -16.05 -0.77 1.10
N ASP A 60 -16.42 -1.29 -0.07
CA ASP A 60 -16.67 -2.72 -0.28
C ASP A 60 -15.42 -3.45 -0.80
N ILE A 61 -14.92 -4.40 -0.02
CA ILE A 61 -13.86 -5.35 -0.41
C ILE A 61 -14.34 -6.80 -0.40
N GLY A 62 -15.65 -7.04 -0.41
CA GLY A 62 -16.23 -8.40 -0.35
C GLY A 62 -15.86 -9.29 -1.53
N ALA A 63 -15.66 -8.69 -2.69
CA ALA A 63 -15.22 -9.40 -3.91
C ALA A 63 -13.70 -9.69 -3.95
N HIS A 64 -12.91 -9.16 -2.99
CA HIS A 64 -11.47 -9.38 -2.98
C HIS A 64 -11.11 -10.86 -2.92
N ARG A 65 -10.09 -11.23 -3.67
CA ARG A 65 -9.42 -12.53 -3.59
C ARG A 65 -7.93 -12.32 -3.44
N SER A 66 -7.32 -13.01 -2.49
CA SER A 66 -5.89 -12.91 -2.24
C SER A 66 -5.09 -13.37 -3.46
N TRP A 67 -4.00 -12.67 -3.72
CA TRP A 67 -3.11 -12.93 -4.83
C TRP A 67 -1.66 -13.05 -4.33
N PRO A 68 -0.88 -14.04 -4.77
CA PRO A 68 0.52 -14.14 -4.40
C PRO A 68 1.33 -13.01 -5.02
N LEU A 69 2.32 -12.51 -4.28
CA LEU A 69 3.29 -11.56 -4.81
C LEU A 69 4.20 -12.28 -5.82
N THR A 70 4.26 -11.77 -7.05
CA THR A 70 5.09 -12.32 -8.13
C THR A 70 6.04 -11.26 -8.67
N SER A 71 7.09 -11.70 -9.38
CA SER A 71 8.03 -10.80 -10.06
C SER A 71 7.31 -9.90 -11.07
N ASP A 72 6.34 -10.44 -11.82
CA ASP A 72 5.58 -9.68 -12.82
C ASP A 72 4.76 -8.55 -12.18
N LEU A 73 4.14 -8.80 -11.01
CA LEU A 73 3.44 -7.75 -10.27
C LEU A 73 4.39 -6.67 -9.77
N VAL A 74 5.58 -7.07 -9.29
CA VAL A 74 6.60 -6.12 -8.82
C VAL A 74 7.12 -5.30 -9.99
N ASP A 75 7.40 -5.92 -11.14
CA ASP A 75 7.90 -5.21 -12.33
C ASP A 75 6.89 -4.20 -12.88
N GLY A 76 5.61 -4.60 -12.95
CA GLY A 76 4.52 -3.73 -13.39
C GLY A 76 4.14 -2.61 -12.42
N ALA A 77 4.63 -2.64 -11.17
CA ALA A 77 4.32 -1.61 -10.19
C ALA A 77 5.19 -0.37 -10.35
N ASP A 78 4.58 0.80 -10.39
CA ASP A 78 5.26 2.11 -10.35
C ASP A 78 5.63 2.54 -8.93
N LEU A 79 4.80 2.16 -7.97
CA LEU A 79 4.99 2.38 -6.54
C LEU A 79 4.57 1.12 -5.80
N VAL A 80 5.45 0.59 -4.94
CA VAL A 80 5.15 -0.51 -4.04
C VAL A 80 5.06 0.00 -2.61
N VAL A 81 3.95 -0.29 -1.94
CA VAL A 81 3.66 0.15 -0.56
C VAL A 81 3.59 -1.08 0.34
N ALA A 82 4.63 -1.29 1.11
CA ALA A 82 4.79 -2.43 2.01
C ALA A 82 4.24 -2.13 3.41
N MET A 83 3.52 -3.09 3.99
CA MET A 83 2.95 -2.93 5.34
C MET A 83 3.98 -3.11 6.46
N ALA A 84 5.11 -3.76 6.19
CA ALA A 84 6.20 -3.99 7.14
C ALA A 84 7.52 -4.21 6.39
N ARG A 85 8.65 -4.07 7.09
CA ARG A 85 10.00 -4.28 6.54
C ARG A 85 10.22 -5.68 5.96
N SER A 86 9.56 -6.70 6.53
CA SER A 86 9.60 -8.05 5.97
C SER A 86 9.02 -8.12 4.57
N HIS A 87 8.01 -7.30 4.26
CA HIS A 87 7.42 -7.23 2.93
C HIS A 87 8.31 -6.47 1.94
N GLU A 88 9.00 -5.39 2.38
CA GLU A 88 10.03 -4.74 1.56
C GLU A 88 11.16 -5.73 1.21
N ALA A 89 11.60 -6.53 2.18
CA ALA A 89 12.62 -7.55 1.95
C ALA A 89 12.16 -8.61 0.95
N ALA A 90 10.89 -9.03 1.01
CA ALA A 90 10.32 -9.99 0.06
C ALA A 90 10.25 -9.41 -1.36
N VAL A 91 9.85 -8.14 -1.52
CA VAL A 91 9.88 -7.44 -2.81
C VAL A 91 11.30 -7.37 -3.35
N ALA A 92 12.27 -6.97 -2.52
CA ALA A 92 13.68 -6.87 -2.92
C ALA A 92 14.31 -8.23 -3.27
N ALA A 93 13.79 -9.34 -2.71
CA ALA A 93 14.23 -10.69 -3.07
C ALA A 93 13.74 -11.11 -4.46
N LEU A 94 12.60 -10.61 -4.92
CA LEU A 94 12.08 -10.83 -6.27
C LEU A 94 12.75 -9.90 -7.30
N ASP A 95 12.91 -8.62 -6.95
CA ASP A 95 13.57 -7.61 -7.79
C ASP A 95 14.28 -6.57 -6.92
N GLN A 96 15.61 -6.60 -6.92
CA GLN A 96 16.41 -5.63 -6.17
C GLN A 96 16.28 -4.20 -6.71
N THR A 97 15.96 -4.03 -7.99
CA THR A 97 15.77 -2.69 -8.60
C THR A 97 14.50 -2.02 -8.11
N ALA A 98 13.51 -2.80 -7.65
CA ALA A 98 12.27 -2.29 -7.08
C ALA A 98 12.47 -1.53 -5.76
N ARG A 99 13.64 -1.62 -5.12
CA ARG A 99 13.92 -0.91 -3.84
C ARG A 99 13.76 0.59 -3.95
N SER A 100 14.08 1.19 -5.10
CA SER A 100 13.93 2.64 -5.34
C SER A 100 12.47 3.11 -5.38
N ARG A 101 11.52 2.20 -5.60
CA ARG A 101 10.09 2.46 -5.67
C ARG A 101 9.27 1.70 -4.62
N THR A 102 9.95 1.09 -3.64
CA THR A 102 9.31 0.37 -2.53
C THR A 102 9.49 1.12 -1.22
N PHE A 103 8.39 1.37 -0.52
CA PHE A 103 8.34 2.14 0.72
C PHE A 103 7.42 1.47 1.72
N LEU A 104 7.69 1.64 3.03
CA LEU A 104 6.67 1.37 4.05
C LEU A 104 5.49 2.33 3.89
N ALA A 105 4.30 1.89 4.29
CA ALA A 105 3.08 2.66 4.08
C ALA A 105 3.13 4.06 4.72
N GLY A 106 3.58 4.16 5.97
CA GLY A 106 3.79 5.44 6.63
C GLY A 106 4.95 6.25 6.05
N GLU A 107 5.99 5.57 5.55
CA GLU A 107 7.13 6.21 4.91
C GLU A 107 6.75 6.89 3.60
N ALA A 108 5.98 6.21 2.73
CA ALA A 108 5.52 6.77 1.46
C ALA A 108 4.75 8.09 1.69
N ALA A 109 3.81 8.10 2.64
CA ALA A 109 3.06 9.31 2.99
C ALA A 109 3.95 10.42 3.55
N ARG A 110 4.89 10.08 4.44
CA ARG A 110 5.81 11.05 5.06
C ARG A 110 6.80 11.64 4.05
N LEU A 111 7.42 10.81 3.22
CA LEU A 111 8.35 11.26 2.18
C LEU A 111 7.63 12.06 1.09
N GLY A 112 6.40 11.67 0.73
CA GLY A 112 5.57 12.44 -0.19
C GLY A 112 5.30 13.84 0.32
N GLY A 113 5.05 14.01 1.63
CA GLY A 113 4.93 15.33 2.26
C GLY A 113 6.22 16.18 2.19
N GLN A 114 7.38 15.55 2.06
CA GLN A 114 8.68 16.23 1.91
C GLN A 114 9.03 16.51 0.44
N ALA A 115 8.81 15.54 -0.43
CA ALA A 115 9.10 15.66 -1.86
C ALA A 115 8.07 16.53 -2.61
N GLY A 116 6.88 16.71 -2.04
CA GLY A 116 5.77 17.37 -2.70
C GLY A 116 4.87 16.42 -3.47
N ALA A 117 3.77 16.96 -3.99
CA ALA A 117 2.84 16.22 -4.82
C ALA A 117 3.46 15.86 -6.18
N ARG A 118 2.92 14.82 -6.81
CA ARG A 118 3.25 14.43 -8.18
C ARG A 118 2.95 15.59 -9.14
N GLY A 119 3.91 15.97 -9.96
CA GLY A 119 3.71 17.02 -10.95
C GLY A 119 2.69 16.63 -12.02
N ALA A 120 1.96 17.62 -12.54
CA ALA A 120 1.05 17.39 -13.64
C ALA A 120 1.84 16.83 -14.85
N GLY A 121 1.48 15.63 -15.30
CA GLY A 121 2.18 14.95 -16.40
C GLY A 121 3.33 14.02 -15.97
N ASP A 122 3.74 14.03 -14.71
CA ASP A 122 4.71 13.06 -14.20
C ASP A 122 4.06 11.67 -14.03
N SER A 123 4.84 10.63 -14.30
CA SER A 123 4.40 9.27 -13.97
C SER A 123 4.48 9.02 -12.46
N VAL A 124 3.70 8.06 -11.96
CA VAL A 124 3.81 7.59 -10.56
C VAL A 124 5.23 7.07 -10.27
N ARG A 125 5.88 6.44 -11.25
CA ARG A 125 7.26 5.97 -11.14
C ARG A 125 8.26 7.11 -10.95
N ALA A 126 8.14 8.18 -11.70
CA ALA A 126 8.99 9.38 -11.53
C ALA A 126 8.79 10.02 -10.14
N TRP A 127 7.56 10.05 -9.66
CA TRP A 127 7.27 10.51 -8.29
C TRP A 127 7.87 9.58 -7.23
N ALA A 128 7.81 8.25 -7.41
CA ALA A 128 8.47 7.30 -6.51
C ALA A 128 9.99 7.50 -6.47
N GLU A 129 10.63 7.84 -7.59
CA GLU A 129 12.05 8.20 -7.64
C GLU A 129 12.34 9.48 -6.83
N ALA A 130 11.46 10.48 -6.88
CA ALA A 130 11.58 11.67 -6.04
C ALA A 130 11.43 11.34 -4.54
N LEU A 131 10.53 10.43 -4.16
CA LEU A 131 10.45 9.90 -2.80
C LEU A 131 11.76 9.21 -2.38
N HIS A 132 12.35 8.42 -3.29
CA HIS A 132 13.62 7.74 -3.04
C HIS A 132 14.76 8.75 -2.84
N ALA A 133 14.80 9.80 -3.62
CA ALA A 133 15.77 10.89 -3.44
C ALA A 133 15.58 11.59 -2.07
N ALA A 134 14.33 11.84 -1.66
CA ALA A 134 14.00 12.41 -0.35
C ALA A 134 14.38 11.50 0.83
N ARG A 135 14.53 10.18 0.61
CA ARG A 135 15.07 9.23 1.59
C ARG A 135 16.54 9.51 1.95
N GLY A 136 17.23 10.37 1.22
CA GLY A 136 18.59 10.81 1.49
C GLY A 136 19.67 9.80 1.09
N GLY A 137 19.40 8.91 0.14
CA GLY A 137 20.35 7.89 -0.33
C GLY A 137 20.69 6.81 0.70
N HIS A 138 20.08 6.88 1.89
CA HIS A 138 20.25 5.85 2.90
C HIS A 138 19.43 4.62 2.51
N MET A 139 20.09 3.46 2.51
CA MET A 139 19.46 2.14 2.30
C MET A 139 18.62 1.72 3.51
N THR A 140 18.43 2.59 4.48
CA THR A 140 17.65 2.30 5.67
C THR A 140 16.16 2.36 5.32
N THR A 141 15.54 1.22 5.43
CA THR A 141 14.09 1.05 5.49
C THR A 141 13.47 2.07 6.46
N GLY A 142 12.21 2.42 6.22
CA GLY A 142 11.45 3.35 7.05
C GLY A 142 11.50 3.04 8.55
N ARG A 143 11.00 3.94 9.35
CA ARG A 143 10.94 3.82 10.81
C ARG A 143 9.96 2.71 11.19
N LEU A 144 10.08 2.13 12.39
CA LEU A 144 9.09 1.18 12.92
C LEU A 144 7.68 1.81 12.93
N ALA A 145 7.59 3.11 13.20
CA ALA A 145 6.33 3.86 13.16
C ALA A 145 5.72 4.00 11.75
N ASP A 146 6.48 3.71 10.69
CA ASP A 146 6.01 3.72 9.30
C ASP A 146 5.34 2.38 8.91
N GLU A 147 5.49 1.34 9.74
CA GLU A 147 4.81 0.06 9.55
C GLU A 147 3.33 0.13 9.93
N VAL A 148 2.55 -0.79 9.37
CA VAL A 148 1.13 -1.00 9.73
C VAL A 148 1.01 -2.31 10.50
N ALA A 149 0.57 -2.21 11.75
CA ALA A 149 0.40 -3.36 12.64
C ALA A 149 -0.53 -4.41 12.03
N ASP A 150 -0.20 -5.69 12.25
CA ASP A 150 -1.01 -6.81 11.75
C ASP A 150 -2.20 -7.07 12.68
N PRO A 151 -3.46 -6.92 12.23
CA PRO A 151 -4.63 -7.21 13.03
C PRO A 151 -5.02 -8.69 13.01
N TYR A 152 -4.38 -9.53 12.19
CA TYR A 152 -4.78 -10.91 11.95
C TYR A 152 -4.80 -11.73 13.25
N GLY A 153 -5.88 -12.49 13.47
CA GLY A 153 -6.09 -13.27 14.69
C GLY A 153 -6.49 -12.46 15.93
N GLY A 154 -6.52 -11.14 15.83
CA GLY A 154 -6.94 -10.24 16.90
C GLY A 154 -8.42 -9.85 16.82
N PRO A 155 -8.93 -9.14 17.84
CA PRO A 155 -10.29 -8.65 17.88
C PRO A 155 -10.56 -7.54 16.84
N GLU A 156 -11.82 -7.28 16.55
CA GLU A 156 -12.28 -6.29 15.58
C GLU A 156 -11.70 -4.87 15.82
N ASP A 157 -11.51 -4.48 17.08
CA ASP A 157 -10.87 -3.21 17.42
C ASP A 157 -9.46 -3.05 16.86
N GLY A 158 -8.71 -4.16 16.71
CA GLY A 158 -7.41 -4.16 16.02
C GLY A 158 -7.57 -3.79 14.55
N TYR A 159 -8.58 -4.34 13.89
CA TYR A 159 -8.89 -4.01 12.49
C TYR A 159 -9.38 -2.56 12.33
N ARG A 160 -10.17 -2.04 13.27
CA ARG A 160 -10.60 -0.63 13.27
C ARG A 160 -9.40 0.31 13.34
N ARG A 161 -8.48 0.09 14.28
CA ARG A 161 -7.23 0.88 14.37
C ARG A 161 -6.36 0.77 13.12
N THR A 162 -6.28 -0.42 12.52
CA THR A 162 -5.56 -0.63 11.26
C THR A 162 -6.23 0.14 10.13
N ALA A 163 -7.57 0.11 10.04
CA ALA A 163 -8.33 0.88 9.05
C ALA A 163 -8.12 2.38 9.22
N ASP A 164 -8.21 2.93 10.43
CA ASP A 164 -7.98 4.35 10.72
C ASP A 164 -6.57 4.78 10.28
N ARG A 165 -5.57 3.95 10.56
CA ARG A 165 -4.18 4.19 10.13
C ARG A 165 -4.04 4.19 8.62
N LEU A 166 -4.63 3.20 7.94
CA LEU A 166 -4.59 3.07 6.47
C LEU A 166 -5.37 4.19 5.79
N GLU A 167 -6.51 4.59 6.32
CA GLU A 167 -7.31 5.70 5.78
C GLU A 167 -6.53 7.01 5.81
N GLY A 168 -5.83 7.30 6.90
CA GLY A 168 -4.94 8.46 6.99
C GLY A 168 -3.80 8.41 5.96
N ILE A 169 -3.17 7.25 5.77
CA ILE A 169 -2.10 7.04 4.79
C ILE A 169 -2.65 7.16 3.36
N CYS A 170 -3.74 6.47 3.03
CA CYS A 170 -4.35 6.50 1.70
C CYS A 170 -4.84 7.89 1.32
N SER A 171 -5.44 8.63 2.28
CA SER A 171 -5.84 10.03 2.08
C SER A 171 -4.65 10.95 1.81
N ALA A 172 -3.52 10.74 2.48
CA ALA A 172 -2.30 11.49 2.22
C ALA A 172 -1.73 11.14 0.84
N LEU A 173 -1.64 9.85 0.49
CA LEU A 173 -1.17 9.41 -0.82
C LEU A 173 -2.05 9.91 -1.96
N ALA A 174 -3.38 9.85 -1.83
CA ALA A 174 -4.29 10.34 -2.85
C ALA A 174 -4.08 11.82 -3.17
N ARG A 175 -3.99 12.67 -2.13
CA ARG A 175 -3.70 14.12 -2.30
C ARG A 175 -2.34 14.41 -2.93
N LEU A 176 -1.37 13.50 -2.80
CA LEU A 176 -0.04 13.65 -3.37
C LEU A 176 0.05 13.11 -4.80
N LEU A 177 -0.77 12.12 -5.11
CA LEU A 177 -0.82 11.49 -6.44
C LEU A 177 -1.71 12.27 -7.42
N GLU A 178 -2.80 12.86 -6.91
CA GLU A 178 -3.77 13.66 -7.67
C GLU A 178 -3.96 15.02 -6.95
N PRO A 179 -3.02 15.95 -7.15
CA PRO A 179 -3.04 17.27 -6.50
C PRO A 179 -4.07 18.22 -7.08
#